data_036b34c0cdafc68e29f0b251d7b40b61
#
_entry.id   036b34c0cdafc68e29f0b251d7b40b61
#
_cell.length_a   1.000
_cell.length_b   1.000
_cell.length_c   1.000
_cell.angle_alpha   90.00
_cell.angle_beta   90.00
_cell.angle_gamma   90.00
#
_symmetry.space_group_name_H-M   'P 1'
#
loop_
_entity.id
_entity.type
_entity.pdbx_description
1 polymer ?
#
loop_
_entity_poly.entity_id
_entity_poly.type
_entity_poly.pdbx_seq_one_letter_code
_entity_poly.pdbx_strand_id
1 'polypeptide(L)'
;MLNVLFFAQPRELIGEDSIQLEGDFATAEAVREHLAQKGDRWALALEKGKLLVAINQTLMPLESAVKNGDEIAFFPPVTGG
;
A
#
# COMPACT_ATOMS: atom_id res chain seq x y z
N MET A 1 5.03 -1.17 14.10
CA MET A 1 4.99 -0.09 13.11
C MET A 1 5.33 -0.64 11.74
N LEU A 2 4.59 -0.23 10.73
CA LEU A 2 4.85 -0.61 9.36
C LEU A 2 5.43 0.57 8.59
N ASN A 3 6.34 0.30 7.67
CA ASN A 3 6.81 1.30 6.72
C ASN A 3 6.04 1.10 5.42
N VAL A 4 5.24 2.09 5.04
CA VAL A 4 4.41 1.98 3.83
C VAL A 4 4.98 2.93 2.79
N LEU A 5 5.28 2.39 1.62
CA LEU A 5 5.87 3.15 0.51
C LEU A 5 4.85 3.27 -0.62
N PHE A 6 4.90 4.41 -1.29
CA PHE A 6 4.02 4.68 -2.43
C PHE A 6 4.86 5.01 -3.65
N PHE A 7 4.52 4.45 -4.79
CA PHE A 7 5.23 4.68 -6.04
C PHE A 7 4.26 5.12 -7.13
N ALA A 8 4.80 5.83 -8.13
CA ALA A 8 4.07 6.23 -9.32
C ALA A 8 2.81 7.04 -8.99
N GLN A 9 1.68 6.72 -9.59
CA GLN A 9 0.46 7.49 -9.43
C GLN A 9 -0.05 7.56 -7.98
N PRO A 10 -0.06 6.48 -7.22
CA PRO A 10 -0.39 6.57 -5.79
C PRO A 10 0.44 7.61 -5.04
N ARG A 11 1.73 7.66 -5.30
CA ARG A 11 2.59 8.65 -4.67
C ARG A 11 2.18 10.07 -5.04
N GLU A 12 1.88 10.29 -6.31
CA GLU A 12 1.48 11.61 -6.78
C GLU A 12 0.15 12.06 -6.19
N LEU A 13 -0.82 11.14 -6.11
CA LEU A 13 -2.14 11.46 -5.58
C LEU A 13 -2.11 11.74 -4.08
N ILE A 14 -1.35 10.95 -3.34
CA ILE A 14 -1.26 11.07 -1.88
C ILE A 14 -0.33 12.22 -1.49
N GLY A 15 0.71 12.45 -2.26
CA GLY A 15 1.69 13.49 -1.97
C GLY A 15 2.77 13.05 -0.99
N GLU A 16 2.91 11.76 -0.75
CA GLU A 16 3.88 11.20 0.17
C GLU A 16 4.64 10.06 -0.49
N ASP A 17 5.93 9.99 -0.26
CA ASP A 17 6.75 8.86 -0.71
C ASP A 17 6.58 7.65 0.21
N SER A 18 6.47 7.92 1.50
CA SER A 18 6.36 6.88 2.50
C SER A 18 5.71 7.43 3.75
N ILE A 19 5.11 6.54 4.51
CA ILE A 19 4.58 6.88 5.84
C ILE A 19 4.91 5.74 6.79
N GLN A 20 4.90 6.05 8.07
CA GLN A 20 4.97 5.04 9.11
C GLN A 20 3.58 4.86 9.69
N LEU A 21 3.13 3.62 9.76
CA LEU A 21 1.77 3.31 10.18
C LEU A 21 1.83 2.44 11.44
N GLU A 22 1.20 2.94 12.50
CA GLU A 22 1.09 2.17 13.73
C GLU A 22 -0.23 1.43 13.77
N GLY A 23 -0.24 0.29 14.44
CA GLY A 23 -1.41 -0.54 14.58
C GLY A 23 -1.14 -1.95 14.13
N ASP A 24 -2.07 -2.83 14.46
CA ASP A 24 -1.98 -4.23 14.11
C ASP A 24 -2.85 -4.49 12.89
N PHE A 25 -2.23 -4.91 11.80
CA PHE A 25 -2.92 -5.24 10.57
C PHE A 25 -2.62 -6.69 10.23
N ALA A 26 -3.66 -7.43 9.85
CA ALA A 26 -3.48 -8.83 9.56
C ALA A 26 -2.87 -9.07 8.17
N THR A 27 -3.23 -8.22 7.21
CA THR A 27 -2.83 -8.41 5.81
C THR A 27 -2.50 -7.08 5.16
N ALA A 28 -1.83 -7.14 4.01
CA ALA A 28 -1.58 -5.95 3.20
C ALA A 28 -2.90 -5.32 2.74
N GLU A 29 -3.91 -6.12 2.46
CA GLU A 29 -5.23 -5.60 2.09
C GLU A 29 -5.85 -4.80 3.23
N ALA A 30 -5.69 -5.25 4.47
CA ALA A 30 -6.18 -4.49 5.62
C ALA A 30 -5.48 -3.12 5.73
N VAL A 31 -4.19 -3.07 5.42
CA VAL A 31 -3.43 -1.82 5.39
C VAL A 31 -3.97 -0.90 4.29
N ARG A 32 -4.16 -1.43 3.08
CA ARG A 32 -4.70 -0.66 1.97
C ARG A 32 -6.07 -0.09 2.32
N GLU A 33 -6.94 -0.91 2.86
CA GLU A 33 -8.30 -0.51 3.21
C GLU A 33 -8.31 0.59 4.27
N HIS A 34 -7.47 0.43 5.28
CA HIS A 34 -7.33 1.44 6.33
C HIS A 34 -6.90 2.78 5.77
N LEU A 35 -5.88 2.77 4.93
CA LEU A 35 -5.34 4.01 4.35
C LEU A 35 -6.29 4.63 3.34
N ALA A 36 -7.06 3.82 2.62
CA ALA A 36 -8.03 4.33 1.65
C ALA A 36 -9.12 5.16 2.31
N GLN A 37 -9.32 5.02 3.61
CA GLN A 37 -10.32 5.77 4.34
C GLN A 37 -9.84 7.13 4.86
N LYS A 38 -8.59 7.50 4.59
CA LYS A 38 -8.02 8.75 5.09
C LYS A 38 -8.52 9.98 4.34
N GLY A 39 -9.07 9.81 3.15
CA GLY A 39 -9.57 10.90 2.35
C GLY A 39 -9.78 10.49 0.91
N ASP A 40 -10.30 11.42 0.10
CA ASP A 40 -10.63 11.12 -1.30
C ASP A 40 -9.41 10.77 -2.13
N ARG A 41 -8.30 11.48 -1.93
CA ARG A 41 -7.08 11.18 -2.67
C ARG A 41 -6.51 9.82 -2.29
N TRP A 42 -6.59 9.48 -1.02
CA TRP A 42 -6.15 8.18 -0.53
C TRP A 42 -7.01 7.06 -1.11
N ALA A 43 -8.33 7.26 -1.12
CA ALA A 43 -9.24 6.28 -1.69
C ALA A 43 -8.99 6.06 -3.18
N LEU A 44 -8.73 7.13 -3.91
CA LEU A 44 -8.45 7.05 -5.34
C LEU A 44 -7.11 6.38 -5.61
N ALA A 45 -6.09 6.73 -4.82
CA ALA A 45 -4.76 6.18 -4.98
C ALA A 45 -4.69 4.69 -4.65
N LEU A 46 -5.49 4.27 -3.68
CA LEU A 46 -5.43 2.91 -3.14
C LEU A 46 -6.69 2.10 -3.45
N GLU A 47 -7.20 2.29 -4.64
CA GLU A 47 -8.43 1.66 -5.06
C GLU A 47 -8.27 0.15 -5.16
N LYS A 48 -9.27 -0.57 -4.64
CA LYS A 48 -9.24 -2.03 -4.61
C LYS A 48 -9.17 -2.59 -6.04
N GLY A 49 -8.32 -3.59 -6.22
CA GLY A 49 -8.17 -4.27 -7.49
C GLY A 49 -7.27 -3.57 -8.49
N LYS A 50 -6.71 -2.42 -8.12
CA LYS A 50 -5.89 -1.63 -9.03
C LYS A 50 -4.43 -1.51 -8.60
N LEU A 51 -4.04 -2.24 -7.57
CA LEU A 51 -2.69 -2.15 -7.03
C LEU A 51 -2.06 -3.51 -6.89
N LEU A 52 -0.74 -3.50 -6.99
CA LEU A 52 0.10 -4.58 -6.56
C LEU A 52 0.77 -4.17 -5.25
N VAL A 53 1.23 -5.15 -4.50
CA VAL A 53 1.94 -4.89 -3.26
C VAL A 53 3.21 -5.72 -3.20
N ALA A 54 4.28 -5.11 -2.68
CA ALA A 54 5.50 -5.82 -2.34
C ALA A 54 5.68 -5.74 -0.84
N ILE A 55 5.95 -6.87 -0.22
CA ILE A 55 6.21 -6.94 1.21
C ILE A 55 7.68 -7.29 1.37
N ASN A 56 8.43 -6.40 2.03
CA ASN A 56 9.88 -6.53 2.18
C ASN A 56 10.54 -6.79 0.83
N GLN A 57 10.12 -6.02 -0.18
CA GLN A 57 10.68 -6.02 -1.54
C GLN A 57 10.37 -7.27 -2.34
N THR A 58 9.42 -8.07 -1.89
CA THR A 58 8.97 -9.27 -2.60
C THR A 58 7.53 -9.09 -3.00
N LEU A 59 7.23 -9.27 -4.29
CA LEU A 59 5.86 -9.17 -4.79
C LEU A 59 5.01 -10.26 -4.15
N MET A 60 3.91 -9.84 -3.53
CA MET A 60 3.05 -10.74 -2.77
C MET A 60 1.59 -10.42 -3.07
N PRO A 61 0.68 -11.40 -2.87
CA PRO A 61 -0.74 -11.10 -2.93
C PRO A 61 -1.16 -10.15 -1.81
N LEU A 62 -2.20 -9.35 -2.07
CA LEU A 62 -2.72 -8.43 -1.06
C LEU A 62 -3.21 -9.16 0.20
N GLU A 63 -3.62 -10.41 0.06
CA GLU A 63 -4.08 -11.22 1.18
C GLU A 63 -2.95 -11.70 2.07
N SER A 64 -1.71 -11.44 1.70
CA SER A 64 -0.56 -11.91 2.48
C SER A 64 -0.51 -11.26 3.85
N ALA A 65 -0.10 -12.04 4.83
CA ALA A 65 0.03 -11.55 6.19
C ALA A 65 1.17 -10.54 6.30
N VAL A 66 0.97 -9.54 7.12
CA VAL A 66 2.00 -8.56 7.44
C VAL A 66 2.20 -8.54 8.95
N LYS A 67 3.38 -8.11 9.37
CA LYS A 67 3.72 -8.05 10.79
C LYS A 67 4.50 -6.78 11.07
N ASN A 68 4.58 -6.45 12.33
CA ASN A 68 5.31 -5.27 12.79
C ASN A 68 6.73 -5.27 12.24
N GLY A 69 7.12 -4.13 11.70
CA GLY A 69 8.44 -3.95 11.10
C GLY A 69 8.50 -4.19 9.61
N ASP A 70 7.44 -4.73 9.01
CA ASP A 70 7.44 -4.98 7.57
C ASP A 70 7.42 -3.70 6.76
N GLU A 71 8.01 -3.76 5.57
CA GLU A 71 7.92 -2.72 4.56
C GLU A 71 6.87 -3.13 3.56
N ILE A 72 5.88 -2.25 3.35
CA ILE A 72 4.76 -2.51 2.45
C ILE A 72 4.80 -1.47 1.34
N ALA A 73 4.97 -1.87 0.09
CA ALA A 73 5.00 -0.96 -1.04
C ALA A 73 3.79 -1.19 -1.92
N PHE A 74 3.05 -0.10 -2.19
CA PHE A 74 1.92 -0.15 -3.11
C PHE A 74 2.30 0.51 -4.43
N PHE A 75 1.94 -0.12 -5.54
CA PHE A 75 2.24 0.41 -6.85
C PHE A 75 1.24 -0.12 -7.87
N PRO A 76 1.01 0.62 -8.98
CA PRO A 76 0.09 0.13 -10.01
C PRO A 76 0.70 -1.02 -10.79
N PRO A 77 -0.14 -1.89 -11.38
CA PRO A 77 0.38 -2.94 -12.24
C PRO A 77 1.16 -2.34 -13.40
N VAL A 78 2.27 -2.97 -13.75
CA VAL A 78 3.02 -2.59 -14.94
C VAL A 78 2.36 -3.28 -16.11
N THR A 79 1.65 -2.51 -16.93
CA THR A 79 1.12 -3.06 -18.16
C THR A 79 2.26 -3.07 -19.16
N GLY A 80 2.66 -4.22 -19.58
CA GLY A 80 3.67 -4.40 -20.60
C GLY A 80 3.26 -3.65 -21.84
N GLY A 81 3.92 -2.60 -22.05
CA GLY A 81 3.59 -1.62 -22.99
C GLY A 81 3.56 -1.81 -24.37
#